data_1b0664a26b8daf4b036305eae42ffc28
#
_entry.id   1b0664a26b8daf4b036305eae42ffc28
#
_cell.length_a   1.000
_cell.length_b   1.000
_cell.length_c   1.000
_cell.angle_alpha   90.00
_cell.angle_beta   90.00
_cell.angle_gamma   90.00
#
_symmetry.space_group_name_H-M   'P 1'
#
loop_
_entity.id
_entity.type
_entity.pdbx_description
1 polymer ?
#
loop_
_entity_poly.entity_id
_entity_poly.type
_entity_poly.pdbx_seq_one_letter_code
_entity_poly.pdbx_strand_id
1 'polypeptide(L)'
;MNNPPLIIGIDGGATKISAWRIERTSKGFVLGSNHSENKYSSYPSFNSEFTPVEIQTQLEEINSSIALTDSEQKQGQAFIHAFTDTISELSSDEEIIIGIGMPGIKTTDGRGIVAMANGPRIPKFCDELEKALSEKSIKLAKPIHHLGSDADYCGLGEEYADTGLFKS
;
A
#
# COMPACT_ATOMS: atom_id res chain seq x y z
N MET A 1 -22.54 -14.65 15.13
CA MET A 1 -21.37 -15.25 14.43
C MET A 1 -20.65 -14.08 13.78
N ASN A 2 -19.38 -13.82 14.16
CA ASN A 2 -18.62 -12.76 13.50
C ASN A 2 -18.33 -13.20 12.06
N ASN A 3 -18.70 -12.37 11.09
CA ASN A 3 -18.32 -12.60 9.71
C ASN A 3 -16.78 -12.57 9.60
N PRO A 4 -16.19 -13.40 8.75
CA PRO A 4 -14.74 -13.32 8.52
C PRO A 4 -14.40 -11.93 7.96
N PRO A 5 -13.22 -11.37 8.32
CA PRO A 5 -12.82 -10.06 7.82
C PRO A 5 -12.69 -10.06 6.30
N LEU A 6 -13.05 -8.93 5.68
CA LEU A 6 -12.83 -8.69 4.26
C LEU A 6 -11.32 -8.61 3.98
N ILE A 7 -10.88 -9.24 2.91
CA ILE A 7 -9.48 -9.15 2.47
C ILE A 7 -9.39 -8.16 1.30
N ILE A 8 -8.48 -7.20 1.39
CA ILE A 8 -8.19 -6.23 0.32
C ILE A 8 -6.72 -6.38 -0.07
N GLY A 9 -6.49 -6.68 -1.34
CA GLY A 9 -5.17 -6.69 -1.95
C GLY A 9 -4.94 -5.38 -2.70
N ILE A 10 -3.76 -4.77 -2.51
CA ILE A 10 -3.44 -3.44 -3.01
C ILE A 10 -2.12 -3.46 -3.77
N ASP A 11 -2.15 -2.92 -4.97
CA ASP A 11 -0.99 -2.62 -5.80
C ASP A 11 -0.78 -1.10 -5.83
N GLY A 12 0.26 -0.64 -5.15
CA GLY A 12 0.69 0.75 -5.10
C GLY A 12 1.73 1.05 -6.17
N GLY A 13 1.31 1.39 -7.37
CA GLY A 13 2.20 1.77 -8.47
C GLY A 13 2.82 3.17 -8.32
N ALA A 14 3.58 3.59 -9.33
CA ALA A 14 4.26 4.90 -9.34
C ALA A 14 3.29 6.10 -9.52
N THR A 15 2.16 5.90 -10.19
CA THR A 15 1.24 6.99 -10.57
C THR A 15 -0.16 6.85 -9.99
N LYS A 16 -0.51 5.64 -9.59
CA LYS A 16 -1.84 5.27 -9.10
C LYS A 16 -1.75 4.10 -8.16
N ILE A 17 -2.82 3.91 -7.43
CA ILE A 17 -3.09 2.75 -6.61
C ILE A 17 -4.26 1.99 -7.21
N SER A 18 -4.18 0.67 -7.21
CA SER A 18 -5.28 -0.22 -7.58
C SER A 18 -5.50 -1.23 -6.46
N ALA A 19 -6.74 -1.50 -6.12
CA ALA A 19 -7.09 -2.44 -5.07
C ALA A 19 -8.30 -3.30 -5.45
N TRP A 20 -8.32 -4.52 -4.91
CA TRP A 20 -9.40 -5.50 -5.13
C TRP A 20 -9.83 -6.13 -3.81
N ARG A 21 -11.12 -6.42 -3.70
CA ARG A 21 -11.57 -7.41 -2.73
C ARG A 21 -11.06 -8.79 -3.16
N ILE A 22 -10.54 -9.54 -2.20
CA ILE A 22 -10.03 -10.90 -2.42
C ILE A 22 -11.04 -11.88 -1.85
N GLU A 23 -11.49 -12.79 -2.67
CA GLU A 23 -12.44 -13.83 -2.27
C GLU A 23 -11.70 -15.15 -2.01
N ARG A 24 -12.09 -15.81 -0.92
CA ARG A 24 -11.56 -17.14 -0.60
C ARG A 24 -12.43 -18.21 -1.25
N THR A 25 -11.80 -19.13 -1.93
CA THR A 25 -12.45 -20.32 -2.52
C THR A 25 -11.96 -21.60 -1.85
N SER A 26 -12.52 -22.74 -2.22
CA SER A 26 -12.04 -24.05 -1.74
C SER A 26 -10.64 -24.42 -2.25
N LYS A 27 -10.16 -23.75 -3.31
CA LYS A 27 -8.87 -24.03 -3.95
C LYS A 27 -7.81 -22.96 -3.67
N GLY A 28 -8.16 -21.82 -3.09
CA GLY A 28 -7.26 -20.72 -2.78
C GLY A 28 -7.97 -19.39 -2.76
N PHE A 29 -7.42 -18.41 -3.47
CA PHE A 29 -7.92 -17.04 -3.52
C PHE A 29 -8.14 -16.60 -4.98
N VAL A 30 -9.15 -15.76 -5.18
CA VAL A 30 -9.43 -15.12 -6.48
C VAL A 30 -9.65 -13.63 -6.28
N LEU A 31 -9.40 -12.85 -7.32
CA LEU A 31 -9.80 -11.45 -7.34
C LEU A 31 -11.33 -11.38 -7.41
N GLY A 32 -11.93 -10.67 -6.47
CA GLY A 32 -13.35 -10.36 -6.50
C GLY A 32 -13.69 -9.39 -7.63
N SER A 33 -14.97 -9.23 -7.91
CA SER A 33 -15.47 -8.29 -8.93
C SER A 33 -15.33 -6.83 -8.52
N ASN A 34 -15.23 -6.55 -7.21
CA ASN A 34 -15.13 -5.20 -6.69
C ASN A 34 -13.68 -4.75 -6.69
N HIS A 35 -13.40 -3.71 -7.45
CA HIS A 35 -12.10 -3.06 -7.47
C HIS A 35 -12.24 -1.54 -7.42
N SER A 36 -11.20 -0.86 -6.97
CA SER A 36 -11.08 0.59 -6.95
C SER A 36 -9.69 1.02 -7.42
N GLU A 37 -9.63 2.17 -8.08
CA GLU A 37 -8.39 2.76 -8.57
C GLU A 37 -8.40 4.27 -8.35
N ASN A 38 -7.35 4.82 -7.75
CA ASN A 38 -7.17 6.25 -7.57
C ASN A 38 -5.78 6.70 -8.03
N LYS A 39 -5.74 7.84 -8.73
CA LYS A 39 -4.49 8.48 -9.13
C LYS A 39 -4.02 9.43 -8.05
N TYR A 40 -2.72 9.40 -7.73
CA TYR A 40 -2.15 10.34 -6.75
C TYR A 40 -2.34 11.79 -7.18
N SER A 41 -2.31 12.07 -8.50
CA SER A 41 -2.51 13.42 -9.06
C SER A 41 -3.91 14.01 -8.85
N SER A 42 -4.86 13.22 -8.36
CA SER A 42 -6.21 13.70 -8.03
C SER A 42 -6.28 14.41 -6.67
N TYR A 43 -5.21 14.38 -5.89
CA TYR A 43 -5.20 14.91 -4.52
C TYR A 43 -4.52 16.28 -4.44
N PRO A 44 -5.07 17.23 -3.64
CA PRO A 44 -4.54 18.61 -3.57
C PRO A 44 -3.09 18.71 -3.07
N SER A 45 -2.63 17.74 -2.28
CA SER A 45 -1.24 17.68 -1.81
C SER A 45 -0.26 17.15 -2.86
N PHE A 46 -0.74 16.60 -3.98
CA PHE A 46 0.11 16.12 -5.05
C PHE A 46 0.80 17.30 -5.77
N ASN A 47 2.10 17.15 -5.96
CA ASN A 47 2.90 18.09 -6.76
C ASN A 47 3.38 17.40 -8.03
N SER A 48 2.91 17.85 -9.20
CA SER A 48 3.33 17.31 -10.51
C SER A 48 4.79 17.59 -10.83
N GLU A 49 5.40 18.60 -10.19
CA GLU A 49 6.80 18.96 -10.35
C GLU A 49 7.69 18.34 -9.25
N PHE A 50 7.13 17.45 -8.43
CA PHE A 50 7.90 16.77 -7.41
C PHE A 50 9.05 15.99 -8.04
N THR A 51 10.24 16.26 -7.53
CA THR A 51 11.45 15.50 -7.88
C THR A 51 11.92 14.75 -6.64
N PRO A 52 12.02 13.43 -6.68
CA PRO A 52 12.60 12.66 -5.57
C PRO A 52 14.03 13.09 -5.26
N VAL A 53 14.42 13.00 -4.01
CA VAL A 53 15.84 13.12 -3.62
C VAL A 53 16.64 12.07 -4.39
N GLU A 54 17.86 12.39 -4.79
CA GLU A 54 18.72 11.43 -5.48
C GLU A 54 18.83 10.09 -4.71
N ILE A 55 18.74 8.98 -5.43
CA ILE A 55 18.73 7.66 -4.79
C ILE A 55 19.98 7.39 -3.97
N GLN A 56 21.15 7.88 -4.42
CA GLN A 56 22.40 7.72 -3.65
C GLN A 56 22.32 8.43 -2.30
N THR A 57 21.79 9.64 -2.25
CA THR A 57 21.55 10.40 -1.01
C THR A 57 20.56 9.66 -0.11
N GLN A 58 19.45 9.13 -0.68
CA GLN A 58 18.48 8.36 0.08
C GLN A 58 19.13 7.12 0.73
N LEU A 59 20.01 6.41 0.01
CA LEU A 59 20.70 5.23 0.52
C LEU A 59 21.69 5.57 1.64
N GLU A 60 22.37 6.70 1.56
CA GLU A 60 23.27 7.19 2.61
C GLU A 60 22.50 7.55 3.90
N GLU A 61 21.32 8.14 3.75
CA GLU A 61 20.46 8.54 4.88
C GLU A 61 19.83 7.35 5.62
N ILE A 62 19.66 6.18 4.99
CA ILE A 62 19.09 4.98 5.66
C ILE A 62 19.83 4.62 6.93
N ASN A 63 21.17 4.76 6.94
CA ASN A 63 22.02 4.40 8.05
C ASN A 63 22.27 5.55 9.05
N SER A 64 21.71 6.72 8.82
CA SER A 64 21.89 7.89 9.66
C SER A 64 20.56 8.44 10.17
N SER A 65 20.04 9.43 9.50
CA SER A 65 18.74 10.05 9.82
C SER A 65 18.09 10.51 8.53
N ILE A 66 16.92 10.01 8.24
CA ILE A 66 16.14 10.40 7.07
C ILE A 66 15.52 11.79 7.33
N ALA A 67 16.00 12.79 6.61
CA ALA A 67 15.46 14.14 6.64
C ALA A 67 14.50 14.33 5.46
N LEU A 68 13.21 14.17 5.70
CA LEU A 68 12.19 14.40 4.68
C LEU A 68 12.08 15.90 4.38
N THR A 69 12.10 16.26 3.09
CA THR A 69 11.79 17.62 2.66
C THR A 69 10.28 17.90 2.78
N ASP A 70 9.89 19.17 2.85
CA ASP A 70 8.47 19.57 2.84
C ASP A 70 7.76 19.05 1.58
N SER A 71 8.46 18.99 0.45
CA SER A 71 7.94 18.48 -0.81
C SER A 71 7.67 16.97 -0.73
N GLU A 72 8.58 16.19 -0.14
CA GLU A 72 8.38 14.76 0.09
C GLU A 72 7.21 14.49 1.05
N GLN A 73 7.10 15.30 2.12
CA GLN A 73 6.00 15.14 3.08
C GLN A 73 4.64 15.39 2.42
N LYS A 74 4.50 16.46 1.62
CA LYS A 74 3.27 16.74 0.87
C LYS A 74 2.95 15.66 -0.14
N GLN A 75 3.96 15.20 -0.87
CA GLN A 75 3.79 14.13 -1.85
C GLN A 75 3.38 12.82 -1.14
N GLY A 76 3.99 12.50 0.01
CA GLY A 76 3.61 11.37 0.85
C GLY A 76 2.16 11.44 1.32
N GLN A 77 1.67 12.62 1.68
CA GLN A 77 0.26 12.82 2.04
C GLN A 77 -0.69 12.49 0.89
N ALA A 78 -0.34 12.84 -0.36
CA ALA A 78 -1.15 12.47 -1.52
C ALA A 78 -1.25 10.95 -1.69
N PHE A 79 -0.16 10.24 -1.44
CA PHE A 79 -0.15 8.77 -1.42
C PHE A 79 -1.06 8.22 -0.32
N ILE A 80 -0.90 8.66 0.92
CA ILE A 80 -1.73 8.19 2.05
C ILE A 80 -3.22 8.47 1.78
N HIS A 81 -3.58 9.65 1.26
CA HIS A 81 -4.97 9.96 0.92
C HIS A 81 -5.52 9.04 -0.17
N ALA A 82 -4.75 8.79 -1.24
CA ALA A 82 -5.16 7.89 -2.31
C ALA A 82 -5.39 6.46 -1.80
N PHE A 83 -4.48 5.94 -0.96
CA PHE A 83 -4.63 4.64 -0.31
C PHE A 83 -5.88 4.59 0.57
N THR A 84 -6.08 5.60 1.39
CA THR A 84 -7.22 5.69 2.31
C THR A 84 -8.55 5.69 1.55
N ASP A 85 -8.65 6.48 0.48
CA ASP A 85 -9.88 6.57 -0.32
C ASP A 85 -10.15 5.28 -1.08
N THR A 86 -9.11 4.71 -1.73
CA THR A 86 -9.24 3.43 -2.46
C THR A 86 -9.71 2.30 -1.54
N ILE A 87 -9.17 2.22 -0.32
CA ILE A 87 -9.60 1.24 0.68
C ILE A 87 -11.03 1.53 1.13
N SER A 88 -11.36 2.80 1.39
CA SER A 88 -12.69 3.23 1.82
C SER A 88 -13.78 2.85 0.81
N GLU A 89 -13.51 2.97 -0.49
CA GLU A 89 -14.44 2.61 -1.57
C GLU A 89 -14.73 1.11 -1.63
N LEU A 90 -13.81 0.29 -1.14
CA LEU A 90 -13.96 -1.17 -1.08
C LEU A 90 -14.46 -1.67 0.27
N SER A 91 -14.41 -0.83 1.31
CA SER A 91 -14.79 -1.20 2.67
C SER A 91 -16.30 -1.03 2.89
N SER A 92 -16.83 -1.72 3.88
CA SER A 92 -18.16 -1.58 4.45
C SER A 92 -18.03 -1.65 5.97
N ASP A 93 -19.06 -2.12 6.67
CA ASP A 93 -19.06 -2.14 8.15
C ASP A 93 -18.22 -3.29 8.75
N GLU A 94 -17.74 -4.22 7.91
CA GLU A 94 -16.89 -5.32 8.36
C GLU A 94 -15.45 -4.90 8.67
N GLU A 95 -14.79 -5.67 9.52
CA GLU A 95 -13.33 -5.54 9.71
C GLU A 95 -12.59 -5.99 8.44
N ILE A 96 -11.46 -5.34 8.15
CA ILE A 96 -10.66 -5.63 6.96
C ILE A 96 -9.26 -6.13 7.30
N ILE A 97 -8.70 -6.94 6.42
CA ILE A 97 -7.28 -7.30 6.37
C ILE A 97 -6.71 -6.76 5.07
N ILE A 98 -5.56 -6.10 5.14
CA ILE A 98 -4.95 -5.45 3.99
C ILE A 98 -3.59 -6.08 3.69
N GLY A 99 -3.36 -6.40 2.41
CA GLY A 99 -2.04 -6.70 1.86
C GLY A 99 -1.64 -5.64 0.84
N ILE A 100 -0.44 -5.07 0.96
CA ILE A 100 0.02 -3.96 0.12
C ILE A 100 1.35 -4.31 -0.56
N GLY A 101 1.37 -4.28 -1.89
CA GLY A 101 2.58 -4.23 -2.71
C GLY A 101 2.94 -2.79 -3.02
N MET A 102 4.20 -2.42 -2.78
CA MET A 102 4.74 -1.07 -3.07
C MET A 102 6.19 -1.16 -3.53
N PRO A 103 6.62 -0.36 -4.51
CA PRO A 103 8.03 -0.24 -4.87
C PRO A 103 8.85 0.42 -3.75
N GLY A 104 10.17 0.41 -3.90
CA GLY A 104 11.12 1.06 -2.99
C GLY A 104 11.64 0.16 -1.87
N ILE A 105 12.66 0.67 -1.17
CA ILE A 105 13.29 0.00 -0.04
C ILE A 105 12.48 0.28 1.22
N LYS A 106 12.20 -0.78 1.97
CA LYS A 106 11.40 -0.72 3.20
C LYS A 106 12.25 -0.45 4.43
N THR A 107 11.63 0.07 5.47
CA THR A 107 12.20 0.09 6.82
C THR A 107 12.54 -1.33 7.30
N THR A 108 13.36 -1.46 8.33
CA THR A 108 13.77 -2.76 8.89
C THR A 108 12.57 -3.59 9.37
N ASP A 109 11.52 -2.94 9.86
CA ASP A 109 10.26 -3.59 10.26
C ASP A 109 9.29 -3.83 9.08
N GLY A 110 9.68 -3.39 7.87
CA GLY A 110 8.86 -3.51 6.66
C GLY A 110 7.64 -2.58 6.61
N ARG A 111 7.48 -1.64 7.55
CA ARG A 111 6.25 -0.85 7.68
C ARG A 111 6.33 0.54 7.04
N GLY A 112 7.47 0.93 6.52
CA GLY A 112 7.69 2.21 5.86
C GLY A 112 8.56 2.11 4.62
N ILE A 113 8.71 3.21 3.91
CA ILE A 113 9.51 3.32 2.68
C ILE A 113 10.62 4.32 2.94
N VAL A 114 11.86 3.86 2.90
CA VAL A 114 13.06 4.67 3.19
C VAL A 114 13.82 5.11 1.95
N ALA A 115 13.61 4.44 0.82
CA ALA A 115 14.12 4.89 -0.47
C ALA A 115 13.16 4.53 -1.60
N MET A 116 12.91 5.46 -2.51
CA MET A 116 12.02 5.31 -3.65
C MET A 116 12.50 6.18 -4.82
N ALA A 117 12.83 5.56 -5.94
CA ALA A 117 13.39 6.26 -7.09
C ALA A 117 12.39 7.22 -7.77
N ASN A 118 11.10 6.84 -7.82
CA ASN A 118 10.06 7.56 -8.57
C ASN A 118 8.91 8.03 -7.67
N GLY A 119 9.17 8.27 -6.40
CA GLY A 119 8.13 8.70 -5.46
C GLY A 119 8.73 9.22 -4.15
N PRO A 120 7.88 9.64 -3.20
CA PRO A 120 8.32 10.13 -1.91
C PRO A 120 8.73 9.00 -0.99
N ARG A 121 9.69 9.25 -0.11
CA ARG A 121 9.93 8.39 1.05
C ARG A 121 8.82 8.62 2.07
N ILE A 122 8.31 7.55 2.65
CA ILE A 122 7.26 7.58 3.68
C ILE A 122 7.66 6.58 4.78
N PRO A 123 8.61 6.94 5.67
CA PRO A 123 9.16 6.00 6.66
C PRO A 123 8.15 5.44 7.65
N LYS A 124 7.00 6.09 7.81
CA LYS A 124 5.89 5.68 8.69
C LYS A 124 4.63 5.32 7.92
N PHE A 125 4.77 4.78 6.71
CA PHE A 125 3.65 4.55 5.79
C PHE A 125 2.49 3.79 6.43
N CYS A 126 2.75 2.63 7.05
CA CYS A 126 1.68 1.85 7.67
C CYS A 126 1.01 2.56 8.83
N ASP A 127 1.78 3.25 9.68
CA ASP A 127 1.23 3.97 10.84
C ASP A 127 0.34 5.14 10.40
N GLU A 128 0.78 5.89 9.37
CA GLU A 128 0.00 7.00 8.82
C GLU A 128 -1.27 6.51 8.11
N LEU A 129 -1.19 5.41 7.37
CA LEU A 129 -2.33 4.79 6.72
C LEU A 129 -3.34 4.24 7.74
N GLU A 130 -2.88 3.50 8.75
CA GLU A 130 -3.73 2.97 9.82
C GLU A 130 -4.47 4.10 10.56
N LYS A 131 -3.76 5.20 10.84
CA LYS A 131 -4.36 6.40 11.44
C LYS A 131 -5.45 6.98 10.54
N ALA A 132 -5.16 7.21 9.26
CA ALA A 132 -6.11 7.77 8.30
C ALA A 132 -7.35 6.88 8.09
N LEU A 133 -7.18 5.56 8.07
CA LEU A 133 -8.29 4.60 8.03
C LEU A 133 -9.15 4.68 9.29
N SER A 134 -8.53 4.76 10.46
CA SER A 134 -9.25 4.92 11.73
C SER A 134 -10.06 6.21 11.79
N GLU A 135 -9.53 7.32 11.26
CA GLU A 135 -10.24 8.60 11.15
C GLU A 135 -11.50 8.51 10.26
N LYS A 136 -11.49 7.59 9.28
CA LYS A 136 -12.68 7.24 8.46
C LYS A 136 -13.54 6.13 9.07
N SER A 137 -13.30 5.73 10.32
CA SER A 137 -14.01 4.65 11.02
C SER A 137 -13.88 3.27 10.35
N ILE A 138 -12.85 3.08 9.51
CA ILE A 138 -12.53 1.79 8.91
C ILE A 138 -11.76 0.96 9.92
N LYS A 139 -12.25 -0.25 10.20
CA LYS A 139 -11.69 -1.12 11.23
C LYS A 139 -10.77 -2.16 10.62
N LEU A 140 -9.52 -2.16 11.06
CA LEU A 140 -8.59 -3.24 10.73
C LEU A 140 -8.77 -4.40 11.71
N ALA A 141 -8.92 -5.62 11.19
CA ALA A 141 -8.93 -6.85 12.00
C ALA A 141 -7.57 -7.10 12.69
N LYS A 142 -6.50 -6.58 12.09
CA LYS A 142 -5.13 -6.58 12.62
C LYS A 142 -4.33 -5.44 11.98
N PRO A 143 -3.28 -4.95 12.63
CA PRO A 143 -2.36 -3.97 12.02
C PRO A 143 -1.78 -4.48 10.70
N ILE A 144 -1.44 -3.56 9.80
CA ILE A 144 -0.75 -3.89 8.56
C ILE A 144 0.63 -4.45 8.91
N HIS A 145 0.88 -5.70 8.57
CA HIS A 145 2.08 -6.40 9.03
C HIS A 145 3.34 -5.82 8.39
N HIS A 146 3.35 -5.71 7.06
CA HIS A 146 4.47 -5.16 6.28
C HIS A 146 4.01 -4.80 4.86
N LEU A 147 4.82 -4.02 4.18
CA LEU A 147 4.73 -3.74 2.75
C LEU A 147 5.56 -4.77 1.99
N GLY A 148 4.96 -5.45 1.02
CA GLY A 148 5.68 -6.34 0.12
C GLY A 148 6.27 -5.58 -1.07
N SER A 149 7.19 -6.22 -1.80
CA SER A 149 7.58 -5.77 -3.12
C SER A 149 6.60 -6.29 -4.18
N ASP A 150 6.50 -5.59 -5.30
CA ASP A 150 5.67 -6.02 -6.42
C ASP A 150 6.08 -7.41 -6.93
N ALA A 151 7.39 -7.67 -7.02
CA ALA A 151 7.93 -8.94 -7.51
C ALA A 151 7.63 -10.11 -6.57
N ASP A 152 7.77 -9.92 -5.25
CA ASP A 152 7.49 -10.95 -4.26
C ASP A 152 6.00 -11.32 -4.27
N TYR A 153 5.12 -10.32 -4.39
CA TYR A 153 3.69 -10.56 -4.41
C TYR A 153 3.19 -11.16 -5.73
N CYS A 154 3.83 -10.87 -6.87
CA CYS A 154 3.57 -11.59 -8.10
C CYS A 154 3.86 -13.10 -7.94
N GLY A 155 5.01 -13.46 -7.39
CA GLY A 155 5.36 -14.85 -7.12
C GLY A 155 4.40 -15.55 -6.16
N LEU A 156 4.07 -14.90 -5.05
CA LEU A 156 3.10 -15.42 -4.09
C LEU A 156 1.69 -15.53 -4.70
N GLY A 157 1.29 -14.57 -5.53
CA GLY A 157 0.02 -14.61 -6.24
C GLY A 157 -0.09 -15.87 -7.12
N GLU A 158 0.97 -16.20 -7.86
CA GLU A 158 1.01 -17.39 -8.69
C GLU A 158 1.03 -18.70 -7.88
N GLU A 159 1.53 -18.68 -6.65
CA GLU A 159 1.49 -19.83 -5.75
C GLU A 159 0.11 -20.05 -5.14
N TYR A 160 -0.58 -19.00 -4.71
CA TYR A 160 -1.81 -19.09 -3.91
C TYR A 160 -3.11 -18.83 -4.68
N ALA A 161 -3.07 -18.22 -5.87
CA ALA A 161 -4.27 -18.02 -6.68
C ALA A 161 -4.84 -19.33 -7.22
N ASP A 162 -6.16 -19.41 -7.39
CA ASP A 162 -6.84 -20.60 -7.93
C ASP A 162 -6.31 -21.03 -9.31
N THR A 163 -5.94 -20.06 -10.12
CA THR A 163 -5.42 -20.23 -11.49
C THR A 163 -3.93 -19.96 -11.61
N GLY A 164 -3.22 -19.91 -10.48
CA GLY A 164 -1.79 -19.60 -10.43
C GLY A 164 -0.93 -20.64 -11.17
N LEU A 165 0.14 -20.18 -11.83
CA LEU A 165 1.01 -21.03 -12.66
C LEU A 165 1.78 -22.10 -11.86
N PHE A 166 2.01 -21.86 -10.56
CA PHE A 166 2.77 -22.78 -9.72
C PHE A 166 1.91 -23.79 -8.96
N LYS A 167 0.60 -23.80 -9.19
CA LYS A 167 -0.27 -24.86 -8.69
C LYS A 167 -0.11 -26.11 -9.54
N SER A 168 0.46 -27.14 -8.96
CA SER A 168 0.50 -28.50 -9.50
C SER A 168 -0.81 -29.26 -9.24
#